data_acdcda25eee8e8a338a3a431e524b835
#
_entry.id   acdcda25eee8e8a338a3a431e524b835
#
_cell.length_a   1.000
_cell.length_b   1.000
_cell.length_c   1.000
_cell.angle_alpha   90.00
_cell.angle_beta   90.00
_cell.angle_gamma   90.00
#
_symmetry.space_group_name_H-M   'P 1'
#
loop_
_entity.id
_entity.type
_entity.pdbx_description
1 polymer ?
#
loop_
_entity_poly.entity_id
_entity_poly.type
_entity_poly.pdbx_seq_one_letter_code
_entity_poly.pdbx_strand_id
1 'polypeptide(L)'
;KALGYGIDEVKGEALTKAKETNLINSMAGRVPGLVVSQTAGGPSGSTRVILRGSTEMTGNNQPLYVVDGVPLDNTNFGSAGTNGGFDLGDGISSINADDVENMSVLKGPAASALYGSRASHGVILITTKRANKDKVSVEYNGTLTFDTQLAKWDEVQQIYGMGSNGTYSYDAISNTNKSWGPKADGSNMLKYFDGVERPFLIVPDNTSNFFRTGIT
;
A
#
# COMPACT_ATOMS: atom_id res chain seq x y z
N LYS A 1 33.36 9.59 -16.96
CA LYS A 1 33.59 8.14 -17.19
C LYS A 1 32.21 7.50 -17.40
N ALA A 2 31.96 6.91 -18.57
CA ALA A 2 30.71 6.20 -18.81
C ALA A 2 30.66 4.99 -17.89
N LEU A 3 29.58 4.91 -17.09
CA LEU A 3 29.32 3.75 -16.26
C LEU A 3 28.75 2.64 -17.16
N GLY A 4 29.30 1.43 -17.09
CA GLY A 4 28.86 0.29 -17.88
C GLY A 4 27.53 -0.31 -17.46
N TYR A 5 26.76 0.40 -16.60
CA TYR A 5 25.48 -0.05 -16.06
C TYR A 5 24.52 1.13 -15.88
N GLY A 6 23.24 0.84 -16.00
CA GLY A 6 22.19 1.86 -15.83
C GLY A 6 21.96 2.20 -14.37
N ILE A 7 22.20 3.45 -14.01
CA ILE A 7 21.78 4.06 -12.76
C ILE A 7 20.76 5.12 -13.09
N ASP A 8 19.63 5.10 -12.42
CA ASP A 8 18.69 6.22 -12.42
C ASP A 8 18.75 6.89 -11.06
N GLU A 9 18.88 8.20 -11.06
CA GLU A 9 18.97 9.01 -9.85
C GLU A 9 17.79 9.97 -9.75
N VAL A 10 17.19 10.03 -8.58
CA VAL A 10 16.08 10.92 -8.24
C VAL A 10 16.52 11.77 -7.03
N LYS A 11 16.56 13.07 -7.21
CA LYS A 11 16.92 14.01 -6.15
C LYS A 11 15.81 14.12 -5.11
N GLY A 12 16.17 14.31 -3.84
CA GLY A 12 15.24 14.46 -2.74
C GLY A 12 14.23 15.59 -2.94
N GLU A 13 14.63 16.72 -3.52
CA GLU A 13 13.70 17.82 -3.87
C GLU A 13 12.55 17.38 -4.80
N ALA A 14 12.81 16.42 -5.67
CA ALA A 14 11.77 15.89 -6.55
C ALA A 14 10.79 14.98 -5.78
N LEU A 15 11.25 14.29 -4.75
CA LEU A 15 10.43 13.42 -3.91
C LEU A 15 9.50 14.23 -2.99
N THR A 16 9.98 15.37 -2.51
CA THR A 16 9.22 16.24 -1.59
C THR A 16 8.18 17.11 -2.28
N LYS A 17 8.28 17.36 -3.59
CA LYS A 17 7.29 18.15 -4.36
C LYS A 17 5.90 17.52 -4.39
N ALA A 18 5.82 16.19 -4.40
CA ALA A 18 4.57 15.44 -4.30
C ALA A 18 4.81 14.39 -3.22
N LYS A 19 4.72 14.82 -1.97
CA LYS A 19 5.05 14.00 -0.83
C LYS A 19 3.95 12.95 -0.62
N GLU A 20 4.34 11.71 -0.70
CA GLU A 20 3.50 10.56 -0.39
C GLU A 20 3.82 10.06 1.03
N THR A 21 2.87 9.41 1.67
CA THR A 21 3.07 8.84 3.01
C THR A 21 4.20 7.80 3.01
N ASN A 22 4.26 6.97 1.96
CA ASN A 22 5.39 6.07 1.74
C ASN A 22 6.34 6.68 0.69
N LEU A 23 7.60 6.86 1.08
CA LEU A 23 8.66 7.42 0.24
C LEU A 23 8.74 6.80 -1.16
N ILE A 24 8.55 5.50 -1.25
CA ILE A 24 8.68 4.77 -2.52
C ILE A 24 7.56 5.10 -3.51
N ASN A 25 6.37 5.45 -3.02
CA ASN A 25 5.27 5.85 -3.89
C ASN A 25 5.62 7.09 -4.71
N SER A 26 6.41 8.00 -4.14
CA SER A 26 6.86 9.21 -4.84
C SER A 26 7.82 8.92 -6.01
N MET A 27 8.35 7.69 -6.12
CA MET A 27 9.18 7.25 -7.26
C MET A 27 8.35 6.76 -8.46
N ALA A 28 7.06 6.55 -8.30
CA ALA A 28 6.19 6.08 -9.38
C ALA A 28 6.26 7.02 -10.59
N GLY A 29 6.49 6.47 -11.78
CA GLY A 29 6.63 7.22 -13.02
C GLY A 29 7.91 8.02 -13.19
N ARG A 30 8.83 8.01 -12.22
CA ARG A 30 10.11 8.79 -12.30
C ARG A 30 11.30 7.95 -12.76
N VAL A 31 11.23 6.65 -12.54
CA VAL A 31 12.31 5.71 -12.88
C VAL A 31 11.80 4.74 -13.94
N PRO A 32 12.41 4.69 -15.14
CA PRO A 32 12.01 3.75 -16.18
C PRO A 32 12.11 2.30 -15.74
N GLY A 33 11.06 1.51 -15.95
CA GLY A 33 11.01 0.10 -15.57
C GLY A 33 10.83 -0.18 -14.07
N LEU A 34 10.54 0.87 -13.28
CA LEU A 34 10.09 0.74 -11.89
C LEU A 34 8.56 0.73 -11.88
N VAL A 35 7.99 -0.33 -11.35
CA VAL A 35 6.55 -0.45 -11.08
C VAL A 35 6.35 -0.41 -9.57
N VAL A 36 5.55 0.54 -9.13
CA VAL A 36 5.18 0.71 -7.72
C VAL A 36 3.70 0.42 -7.59
N SER A 37 3.35 -0.51 -6.72
CA SER A 37 1.97 -0.89 -6.44
C SER A 37 1.70 -0.78 -4.95
N GLN A 38 0.72 0.01 -4.58
CA GLN A 38 0.24 0.10 -3.21
C GLN A 38 -0.64 -1.11 -2.88
N THR A 39 -0.59 -1.55 -1.64
CA THR A 39 -1.51 -2.56 -1.13
C THR A 39 -2.87 -1.94 -0.81
N ALA A 40 -3.90 -2.77 -0.68
CA ALA A 40 -5.25 -2.32 -0.30
C ALA A 40 -5.34 -1.86 1.17
N GLY A 41 -4.23 -1.86 1.92
CA GLY A 41 -4.17 -1.49 3.34
C GLY A 41 -4.34 0.01 3.64
N GLY A 42 -4.51 0.83 2.61
CA GLY A 42 -4.64 2.29 2.75
C GLY A 42 -3.31 3.04 2.57
N PRO A 43 -3.27 4.36 2.87
CA PRO A 43 -2.12 5.22 2.61
C PRO A 43 -0.83 4.82 3.34
N SER A 44 -0.96 4.21 4.51
CA SER A 44 0.16 3.72 5.32
C SER A 44 0.54 2.26 5.03
N GLY A 45 -0.11 1.64 4.05
CA GLY A 45 0.14 0.24 3.69
C GLY A 45 1.50 0.02 3.06
N SER A 46 1.90 -1.25 3.02
CA SER A 46 3.13 -1.69 2.37
C SER A 46 3.10 -1.39 0.88
N THR A 47 4.26 -1.13 0.32
CA THR A 47 4.42 -0.86 -1.10
C THR A 47 5.18 -1.99 -1.78
N ARG A 48 4.61 -2.56 -2.82
CA ARG A 48 5.30 -3.53 -3.67
C ARG A 48 6.02 -2.83 -4.80
N VAL A 49 7.31 -3.06 -4.89
CA VAL A 49 8.16 -2.51 -5.93
C VAL A 49 8.73 -3.62 -6.79
N ILE A 50 8.66 -3.44 -8.10
CA ILE A 50 9.23 -4.37 -9.07
C ILE A 50 10.10 -3.59 -10.04
N LEU A 51 11.32 -4.05 -10.24
CA LEU A 51 12.27 -3.51 -11.22
C LEU A 51 12.35 -4.45 -12.44
N ARG A 52 12.02 -3.91 -13.64
CA ARG A 52 12.11 -4.66 -14.91
C ARG A 52 11.24 -5.91 -15.00
N GLY A 53 10.12 -5.95 -14.26
CA GLY A 53 9.18 -7.07 -14.25
C GLY A 53 9.53 -8.16 -13.23
N SER A 54 8.60 -9.09 -13.04
CA SER A 54 8.78 -10.24 -12.16
C SER A 54 9.67 -11.28 -12.83
N THR A 55 10.75 -11.64 -12.20
CA THR A 55 11.70 -12.66 -12.69
C THR A 55 11.44 -14.02 -12.07
N GLU A 56 10.76 -14.08 -10.93
CA GLU A 56 10.40 -15.30 -10.23
C GLU A 56 8.89 -15.46 -10.13
N MET A 57 8.37 -16.65 -10.37
CA MET A 57 6.94 -16.96 -10.24
C MET A 57 6.51 -17.09 -8.78
N THR A 58 7.41 -17.58 -7.94
CA THR A 58 7.21 -17.75 -6.49
C THR A 58 8.37 -17.11 -5.77
N GLY A 59 8.10 -16.09 -4.95
CA GLY A 59 9.14 -15.41 -4.20
C GLY A 59 8.98 -13.91 -4.14
N ASN A 60 9.90 -13.27 -3.46
CA ASN A 60 9.92 -11.82 -3.29
C ASN A 60 10.73 -11.18 -4.42
N ASN A 61 10.04 -10.65 -5.45
CA ASN A 61 10.66 -9.92 -6.57
C ASN A 61 11.00 -8.46 -6.21
N GLN A 62 11.03 -8.09 -4.95
CA GLN A 62 11.33 -6.73 -4.53
C GLN A 62 12.83 -6.45 -4.55
N PRO A 63 13.24 -5.20 -4.87
CA PRO A 63 14.64 -4.79 -4.79
C PRO A 63 15.13 -4.73 -3.35
N LEU A 64 16.44 -4.83 -3.17
CA LEU A 64 17.08 -4.57 -1.88
C LEU A 64 17.12 -3.06 -1.63
N TYR A 65 16.72 -2.64 -0.44
CA TYR A 65 16.88 -1.26 0.01
C TYR A 65 18.16 -1.11 0.81
N VAL A 66 18.89 -0.04 0.53
CA VAL A 66 20.15 0.27 1.23
C VAL A 66 20.12 1.75 1.62
N VAL A 67 20.21 2.02 2.90
CA VAL A 67 20.20 3.39 3.46
C VAL A 67 21.59 3.72 3.98
N ASP A 68 22.21 4.73 3.43
CA ASP A 68 23.58 5.16 3.77
C ASP A 68 24.62 4.01 3.79
N GLY A 69 24.45 3.06 2.89
CA GLY A 69 25.31 1.88 2.77
C GLY A 69 24.91 0.69 3.62
N VAL A 70 23.88 0.81 4.45
CA VAL A 70 23.37 -0.27 5.31
C VAL A 70 22.13 -0.90 4.66
N PRO A 71 22.13 -2.21 4.39
CA PRO A 71 20.93 -2.90 3.90
C PRO A 71 19.80 -2.83 4.92
N LEU A 72 18.63 -2.38 4.45
CA LEU A 72 17.39 -2.32 5.23
C LEU A 72 16.61 -3.62 5.03
N ASP A 73 16.11 -4.17 6.12
CA ASP A 73 15.10 -5.22 6.06
C ASP A 73 13.73 -4.58 5.77
N ASN A 74 13.21 -4.86 4.58
CA ASN A 74 11.92 -4.36 4.14
C ASN A 74 10.83 -5.44 4.21
N THR A 75 10.91 -6.31 5.21
CA THR A 75 9.87 -7.30 5.47
C THR A 75 8.59 -6.58 5.88
N ASN A 76 7.46 -7.01 5.34
CA ASN A 76 6.15 -6.51 5.75
C ASN A 76 5.87 -6.94 7.19
N PHE A 77 5.47 -6.01 8.03
CA PHE A 77 5.11 -6.28 9.43
C PHE A 77 3.73 -6.90 9.60
N GLY A 78 3.06 -7.18 8.52
CA GLY A 78 1.76 -7.84 8.41
C GLY A 78 1.19 -7.57 7.04
N SER A 79 0.58 -8.56 6.42
CA SER A 79 -0.12 -8.41 5.14
C SER A 79 -1.57 -8.79 5.31
N ALA A 80 -2.46 -7.95 4.77
CA ALA A 80 -3.85 -8.33 4.63
C ALA A 80 -3.96 -9.49 3.63
N GLY A 81 -4.52 -10.60 4.08
CA GLY A 81 -4.82 -11.75 3.24
C GLY A 81 -6.24 -11.69 2.68
N THR A 82 -6.62 -12.71 1.90
CA THR A 82 -7.97 -12.85 1.33
C THR A 82 -9.08 -12.94 2.40
N ASN A 83 -8.72 -13.37 3.60
CA ASN A 83 -9.65 -13.57 4.71
C ASN A 83 -9.55 -12.49 5.80
N GLY A 84 -8.92 -11.37 5.50
CA GLY A 84 -8.72 -10.26 6.45
C GLY A 84 -7.27 -10.14 6.92
N GLY A 85 -7.05 -9.29 7.89
CA GLY A 85 -5.75 -8.90 8.42
C GLY A 85 -5.48 -7.42 8.24
N PHE A 86 -4.40 -6.94 8.83
CA PHE A 86 -3.97 -5.55 8.73
C PHE A 86 -2.62 -5.49 8.04
N ASP A 87 -2.47 -4.53 7.13
CA ASP A 87 -1.18 -4.15 6.59
C ASP A 87 -0.58 -3.07 7.50
N LEU A 88 0.48 -3.41 8.20
CA LEU A 88 1.16 -2.53 9.15
C LEU A 88 2.31 -1.74 8.51
N GLY A 89 2.39 -1.76 7.19
CA GLY A 89 3.46 -1.13 6.44
C GLY A 89 4.71 -2.00 6.30
N ASP A 90 5.76 -1.40 5.79
CA ASP A 90 7.06 -2.01 5.53
C ASP A 90 8.20 -1.18 6.13
N GLY A 91 9.42 -1.72 6.15
CA GLY A 91 10.57 -1.05 6.74
C GLY A 91 10.87 0.31 6.12
N ILE A 92 10.61 0.48 4.83
CA ILE A 92 10.88 1.73 4.11
C ILE A 92 9.92 2.85 4.49
N SER A 93 8.71 2.53 4.94
CA SER A 93 7.71 3.52 5.37
C SER A 93 8.16 4.33 6.60
N SER A 94 9.16 3.84 7.35
CA SER A 94 9.74 4.55 8.50
C SER A 94 10.69 5.69 8.10
N ILE A 95 11.09 5.78 6.82
CA ILE A 95 12.02 6.82 6.36
C ILE A 95 11.25 8.05 5.91
N ASN A 96 11.61 9.19 6.52
CA ASN A 96 11.02 10.46 6.12
C ASN A 96 11.63 10.94 4.79
N ALA A 97 10.77 11.27 3.81
CA ALA A 97 11.19 11.80 2.52
C ALA A 97 12.01 13.10 2.62
N ASP A 98 11.76 13.89 3.66
CA ASP A 98 12.47 15.15 3.87
C ASP A 98 13.94 14.96 4.28
N ASP A 99 14.28 13.80 4.84
CA ASP A 99 15.66 13.48 5.23
C ASP A 99 16.50 12.92 4.07
N VAL A 100 15.85 12.65 2.92
CA VAL A 100 16.53 12.07 1.75
C VAL A 100 17.19 13.15 0.91
N GLU A 101 18.49 12.99 0.64
CA GLU A 101 19.25 13.82 -0.29
C GLU A 101 19.05 13.34 -1.73
N ASN A 102 19.22 12.04 -1.97
CA ASN A 102 18.98 11.42 -3.25
C ASN A 102 18.60 9.93 -3.12
N MET A 103 17.98 9.41 -4.16
CA MET A 103 17.73 7.98 -4.34
C MET A 103 18.30 7.53 -5.68
N SER A 104 19.09 6.45 -5.66
CA SER A 104 19.68 5.88 -6.86
C SER A 104 19.19 4.44 -7.04
N VAL A 105 18.72 4.12 -8.24
CA VAL A 105 18.23 2.78 -8.58
C VAL A 105 19.26 2.05 -9.41
N LEU A 106 19.85 1.00 -8.84
CA LEU A 106 20.78 0.11 -9.53
C LEU A 106 20.00 -1.07 -10.11
N LYS A 107 20.14 -1.26 -11.42
CA LYS A 107 19.40 -2.28 -12.16
C LYS A 107 20.34 -3.41 -12.62
N GLY A 108 19.86 -4.65 -12.51
CA GLY A 108 20.50 -5.82 -13.08
C GLY A 108 21.82 -6.23 -12.43
N PRO A 109 22.77 -6.82 -13.20
CA PRO A 109 23.97 -7.46 -12.67
C PRO A 109 24.88 -6.54 -11.84
N ALA A 110 24.86 -5.25 -12.09
CA ALA A 110 25.63 -4.27 -11.32
C ALA A 110 25.21 -4.22 -9.84
N ALA A 111 23.92 -4.36 -9.57
CA ALA A 111 23.40 -4.43 -8.22
C ALA A 111 23.91 -5.68 -7.50
N SER A 112 23.86 -6.84 -8.17
CA SER A 112 24.32 -8.11 -7.61
C SER A 112 25.83 -8.15 -7.41
N ALA A 113 26.60 -7.47 -8.25
CA ALA A 113 28.05 -7.36 -8.10
C ALA A 113 28.47 -6.59 -6.84
N LEU A 114 27.67 -5.61 -6.41
CA LEU A 114 27.96 -4.78 -5.24
C LEU A 114 27.38 -5.35 -3.94
N TYR A 115 26.17 -5.95 -4.01
CA TYR A 115 25.40 -6.36 -2.82
C TYR A 115 25.10 -7.87 -2.77
N GLY A 116 25.67 -8.64 -3.69
CA GLY A 116 25.53 -10.10 -3.74
C GLY A 116 24.16 -10.56 -4.24
N SER A 117 23.83 -11.83 -3.97
CA SER A 117 22.58 -12.47 -4.42
C SER A 117 21.31 -11.82 -3.89
N ARG A 118 21.36 -11.16 -2.75
CA ARG A 118 20.22 -10.41 -2.18
C ARG A 118 19.75 -9.24 -3.07
N ALA A 119 20.60 -8.81 -3.99
CA ALA A 119 20.35 -7.72 -4.94
C ALA A 119 19.98 -8.24 -6.34
N SER A 120 19.59 -9.49 -6.50
CA SER A 120 19.24 -10.09 -7.80
C SER A 120 18.13 -9.33 -8.53
N HIS A 121 17.19 -8.76 -7.77
CA HIS A 121 16.07 -7.96 -8.28
C HIS A 121 16.37 -6.46 -8.37
N GLY A 122 17.65 -6.06 -8.16
CA GLY A 122 18.11 -4.68 -8.15
C GLY A 122 18.25 -4.12 -6.74
N VAL A 123 18.75 -2.87 -6.67
CA VAL A 123 18.97 -2.15 -5.41
C VAL A 123 18.44 -0.74 -5.53
N ILE A 124 17.78 -0.27 -4.49
CA ILE A 124 17.43 1.13 -4.29
C ILE A 124 18.32 1.68 -3.18
N LEU A 125 19.25 2.56 -3.57
CA LEU A 125 20.14 3.24 -2.65
C LEU A 125 19.48 4.54 -2.20
N ILE A 126 19.42 4.76 -0.92
CA ILE A 126 18.90 5.97 -0.30
C ILE A 126 20.07 6.64 0.43
N THR A 127 20.36 7.87 0.05
CA THR A 127 21.36 8.69 0.73
C THR A 127 20.63 9.78 1.51
N THR A 128 20.91 9.86 2.80
CA THR A 128 20.30 10.88 3.65
C THR A 128 21.08 12.19 3.63
N LYS A 129 20.40 13.28 3.93
CA LYS A 129 21.00 14.62 4.05
C LYS A 129 22.02 14.63 5.19
N ARG A 130 23.19 15.20 4.93
CA ARG A 130 24.23 15.35 5.94
C ARG A 130 24.23 16.76 6.51
N ALA A 131 24.43 16.85 7.80
CA ALA A 131 24.59 18.14 8.47
C ALA A 131 25.83 18.89 7.92
N ASN A 132 25.67 20.16 7.63
CA ASN A 132 26.78 21.03 7.28
C ASN A 132 27.37 21.60 8.57
N LYS A 133 28.69 21.45 8.75
CA LYS A 133 29.42 21.93 9.95
C LYS A 133 29.39 23.45 10.14
N ASP A 134 29.23 24.20 9.06
CA ASP A 134 29.40 25.66 9.05
C ASP A 134 28.06 26.43 9.08
N LYS A 135 26.94 25.77 9.06
CA LYS A 135 25.62 26.41 9.03
C LYS A 135 24.61 25.67 9.91
N VAL A 136 23.92 26.43 10.72
CA VAL A 136 22.70 25.99 11.38
C VAL A 136 21.54 26.35 10.44
N SER A 137 20.81 25.34 9.96
CA SER A 137 19.59 25.53 9.20
C SER A 137 18.43 24.89 9.95
N VAL A 138 17.31 25.59 9.98
CA VAL A 138 16.04 25.07 10.50
C VAL A 138 15.11 24.99 9.31
N GLU A 139 14.66 23.78 8.99
CA GLU A 139 13.70 23.52 7.91
C GLU A 139 12.42 22.99 8.56
N TYR A 140 11.29 23.60 8.21
CA TYR A 140 9.98 23.15 8.64
C TYR A 140 9.16 22.76 7.41
N ASN A 141 8.77 21.51 7.34
CA ASN A 141 7.89 20.97 6.29
C ASN A 141 6.60 20.44 6.91
N GLY A 142 5.46 20.94 6.45
CA GLY A 142 4.15 20.49 6.85
C GLY A 142 3.38 19.97 5.63
N THR A 143 2.74 18.82 5.76
CA THR A 143 1.87 18.25 4.74
C THR A 143 0.53 17.95 5.35
N LEU A 144 -0.54 18.35 4.67
CA LEU A 144 -1.91 18.01 5.05
C LEU A 144 -2.50 17.15 3.95
N THR A 145 -2.88 15.93 4.30
CA THR A 145 -3.43 14.95 3.36
C THR A 145 -4.89 14.65 3.69
N PHE A 146 -5.73 14.65 2.65
CA PHE A 146 -7.12 14.25 2.74
C PHE A 146 -7.32 12.95 1.96
N ASP A 147 -7.61 11.88 2.66
CA ASP A 147 -7.84 10.57 2.07
C ASP A 147 -9.34 10.31 1.97
N THR A 148 -9.82 10.14 0.74
CA THR A 148 -11.23 9.84 0.48
C THR A 148 -11.35 8.52 -0.28
N GLN A 149 -12.45 7.83 -0.09
CA GLN A 149 -12.76 6.62 -0.81
C GLN A 149 -12.88 6.92 -2.33
N LEU A 150 -12.13 6.18 -3.14
CA LEU A 150 -12.18 6.31 -4.61
C LEU A 150 -13.42 5.68 -5.21
N ALA A 151 -13.76 4.45 -4.77
CA ALA A 151 -14.95 3.74 -5.25
C ALA A 151 -16.16 4.10 -4.37
N LYS A 152 -17.21 4.62 -4.98
CA LYS A 152 -18.47 4.89 -4.29
C LYS A 152 -19.31 3.64 -4.22
N TRP A 153 -19.98 3.45 -3.09
CA TRP A 153 -20.87 2.30 -2.87
C TRP A 153 -22.24 2.43 -3.55
N ASP A 154 -22.48 3.54 -4.22
CA ASP A 154 -23.72 3.82 -4.97
C ASP A 154 -23.96 2.81 -6.10
N GLU A 155 -22.87 2.18 -6.60
CA GLU A 155 -22.92 1.17 -7.66
C GLU A 155 -23.15 -0.26 -7.12
N VAL A 156 -23.13 -0.45 -5.81
CA VAL A 156 -23.37 -1.75 -5.19
C VAL A 156 -24.87 -1.99 -5.06
N GLN A 157 -25.31 -3.20 -5.42
CA GLN A 157 -26.72 -3.55 -5.28
C GLN A 157 -27.18 -3.42 -3.81
N GLN A 158 -28.39 -2.82 -3.60
CA GLN A 158 -28.98 -2.55 -2.30
C GLN A 158 -30.38 -3.15 -2.15
N ILE A 159 -30.68 -4.21 -2.87
CA ILE A 159 -32.02 -4.84 -2.87
C ILE A 159 -31.99 -6.15 -2.11
N TYR A 160 -30.91 -6.91 -2.28
CA TYR A 160 -30.78 -8.24 -1.69
C TYR A 160 -29.71 -8.22 -0.60
N GLY A 161 -29.92 -9.02 0.44
CA GLY A 161 -28.95 -9.12 1.53
C GLY A 161 -28.00 -10.31 1.38
N MET A 162 -27.35 -10.63 2.49
CA MET A 162 -26.38 -11.72 2.55
C MET A 162 -27.05 -13.08 2.28
N GLY A 163 -26.37 -13.92 1.50
CA GLY A 163 -26.81 -15.26 1.15
C GLY A 163 -26.76 -15.54 -0.35
N SER A 164 -27.38 -16.63 -0.78
CA SER A 164 -27.44 -17.06 -2.17
C SER A 164 -28.79 -17.67 -2.53
N ASN A 165 -29.18 -17.56 -3.80
CA ASN A 165 -30.42 -18.16 -4.31
C ASN A 165 -31.67 -17.74 -3.52
N GLY A 166 -31.73 -16.52 -3.05
CA GLY A 166 -32.87 -16.00 -2.28
C GLY A 166 -32.92 -16.50 -0.83
N THR A 167 -31.94 -17.28 -0.37
CA THR A 167 -31.90 -17.83 0.99
C THR A 167 -30.82 -17.13 1.80
N TYR A 168 -31.16 -16.73 3.00
CA TYR A 168 -30.20 -16.18 3.96
C TYR A 168 -29.25 -17.27 4.42
N SER A 169 -27.97 -16.99 4.39
CA SER A 169 -26.95 -17.87 4.94
C SER A 169 -25.99 -17.02 5.75
N TYR A 170 -26.01 -17.20 7.05
CA TYR A 170 -24.99 -16.74 7.96
C TYR A 170 -24.09 -17.91 8.32
N ASP A 171 -23.20 -18.23 7.43
CA ASP A 171 -22.11 -19.14 7.72
C ASP A 171 -20.83 -18.32 7.68
N ALA A 172 -20.26 -18.07 8.85
CA ALA A 172 -19.07 -17.24 9.04
C ALA A 172 -17.83 -17.77 8.28
N ILE A 173 -17.87 -18.99 7.80
CA ILE A 173 -16.71 -19.65 7.19
C ILE A 173 -16.85 -19.75 5.67
N SER A 174 -18.05 -19.95 5.12
CA SER A 174 -18.20 -20.33 3.72
C SER A 174 -18.99 -19.37 2.81
N ASN A 175 -19.73 -18.42 3.35
CA ASN A 175 -20.72 -17.66 2.56
C ASN A 175 -20.80 -16.14 2.85
N THR A 176 -19.83 -15.57 3.53
CA THR A 176 -19.82 -14.15 3.93
C THR A 176 -19.72 -13.16 2.75
N ASN A 177 -19.33 -13.65 1.58
CA ASN A 177 -19.11 -12.84 0.37
C ASN A 177 -20.21 -12.97 -0.68
N LYS A 178 -21.33 -13.63 -0.35
CA LYS A 178 -22.49 -13.72 -1.26
C LYS A 178 -23.55 -12.71 -0.86
N SER A 179 -24.01 -11.93 -1.81
CA SER A 179 -24.98 -10.83 -1.63
C SER A 179 -26.26 -11.02 -2.46
N TRP A 180 -26.65 -12.27 -2.70
CA TRP A 180 -27.86 -12.66 -3.41
C TRP A 180 -28.78 -13.51 -2.54
N GLY A 181 -28.92 -13.13 -1.28
CA GLY A 181 -29.84 -13.71 -0.31
C GLY A 181 -31.28 -13.24 -0.53
N PRO A 182 -32.13 -13.28 0.50
CA PRO A 182 -33.50 -12.81 0.41
C PRO A 182 -33.56 -11.31 0.16
N LYS A 183 -34.67 -10.86 -0.41
CA LYS A 183 -34.94 -9.44 -0.59
C LYS A 183 -35.07 -8.75 0.78
N ALA A 184 -34.39 -7.62 0.93
CA ALA A 184 -34.33 -6.89 2.18
C ALA A 184 -35.36 -5.78 2.23
N ASP A 185 -36.65 -6.13 2.07
CA ASP A 185 -37.79 -5.22 2.08
C ASP A 185 -38.65 -5.35 3.35
N GLY A 186 -38.20 -6.10 4.34
CA GLY A 186 -38.89 -6.32 5.60
C GLY A 186 -39.90 -7.47 5.57
N SER A 187 -40.12 -8.11 4.43
CA SER A 187 -41.04 -9.26 4.33
C SER A 187 -40.49 -10.51 4.99
N ASN A 188 -39.18 -10.63 5.10
CA ASN A 188 -38.49 -11.74 5.72
C ASN A 188 -38.07 -11.38 7.14
N MET A 189 -38.33 -12.28 8.09
CA MET A 189 -37.83 -12.16 9.46
C MET A 189 -36.50 -12.93 9.60
N LEU A 190 -35.49 -12.30 10.14
CA LEU A 190 -34.22 -12.93 10.39
C LEU A 190 -33.86 -12.88 11.87
N LYS A 191 -33.32 -14.00 12.34
CA LYS A 191 -32.75 -14.10 13.68
C LYS A 191 -31.35 -13.50 13.66
N TYR A 192 -31.16 -12.41 14.39
CA TYR A 192 -29.89 -11.72 14.52
C TYR A 192 -28.97 -12.42 15.54
N PHE A 193 -27.74 -11.94 15.64
CA PHE A 193 -26.71 -12.49 16.55
C PHE A 193 -27.11 -12.44 18.03
N ASP A 194 -28.02 -11.55 18.41
CA ASP A 194 -28.58 -11.42 19.75
C ASP A 194 -29.76 -12.38 20.02
N GLY A 195 -30.08 -13.22 19.03
CA GLY A 195 -31.17 -14.19 19.11
C GLY A 195 -32.56 -13.62 18.88
N VAL A 196 -32.70 -12.32 18.64
CA VAL A 196 -33.98 -11.64 18.39
C VAL A 196 -34.32 -11.65 16.90
N GLU A 197 -35.56 -12.03 16.57
CA GLU A 197 -36.07 -11.94 15.20
C GLU A 197 -36.48 -10.49 14.87
N ARG A 198 -35.98 -10.01 13.75
CA ARG A 198 -36.30 -8.66 13.25
C ARG A 198 -36.55 -8.72 11.74
N PRO A 199 -37.37 -7.79 11.20
CA PRO A 199 -37.53 -7.64 9.76
C PRO A 199 -36.17 -7.41 9.08
N PHE A 200 -35.93 -8.12 7.98
CA PHE A 200 -34.73 -7.92 7.20
C PHE A 200 -34.88 -6.70 6.31
N LEU A 201 -34.24 -5.63 6.70
CA LEU A 201 -34.25 -4.33 6.01
C LEU A 201 -32.82 -3.90 5.70
N ILE A 202 -32.67 -3.26 4.55
CA ILE A 202 -31.47 -2.50 4.27
C ILE A 202 -31.46 -1.24 5.13
N VAL A 203 -30.37 -0.99 5.81
CA VAL A 203 -30.13 0.26 6.51
C VAL A 203 -29.51 1.23 5.48
N PRO A 204 -30.23 2.28 5.08
CA PRO A 204 -29.70 3.29 4.17
C PRO A 204 -28.39 3.85 4.73
N ASP A 205 -27.46 4.15 3.84
CA ASP A 205 -26.17 4.76 4.15
C ASP A 205 -25.25 3.98 5.11
N ASN A 206 -25.61 2.75 5.49
CA ASN A 206 -24.79 1.95 6.41
C ASN A 206 -23.35 1.76 5.88
N THR A 207 -23.23 1.56 4.58
CA THR A 207 -21.93 1.37 3.94
C THR A 207 -21.16 2.68 3.79
N SER A 208 -21.82 3.76 3.41
CA SER A 208 -21.21 5.08 3.27
C SER A 208 -20.80 5.67 4.63
N ASN A 209 -21.58 5.41 5.68
CA ASN A 209 -21.28 5.88 7.04
C ASN A 209 -20.09 5.14 7.69
N PHE A 210 -19.72 3.98 7.16
CA PHE A 210 -18.56 3.23 7.63
C PHE A 210 -17.24 3.91 7.23
N PHE A 211 -17.22 4.53 6.06
CA PHE A 211 -16.02 5.20 5.55
C PHE A 211 -16.05 6.69 5.91
N ARG A 212 -14.94 7.17 6.43
CA ARG A 212 -14.74 8.58 6.75
C ARG A 212 -13.55 9.12 5.98
N THR A 213 -13.57 10.41 5.67
CA THR A 213 -12.39 11.10 5.16
C THR A 213 -11.29 11.05 6.21
N GLY A 214 -10.15 10.47 5.85
CA GLY A 214 -8.94 10.54 6.64
C GLY A 214 -8.31 11.93 6.53
N ILE A 215 -7.77 12.44 7.61
CA ILE A 215 -6.98 13.67 7.63
C ILE A 215 -5.69 13.34 8.36
N THR A 216 -4.58 13.54 7.64
CA THR A 216 -3.23 13.30 8.17
C THR A 216 -2.35 14.51 7.98
#